data_babe088b689248e0a4bd29d7e6708549
#
_entry.id   babe088b689248e0a4bd29d7e6708549
#
_cell.length_a   1.000
_cell.length_b   1.000
_cell.length_c   1.000
_cell.angle_alpha   90.00
_cell.angle_beta   90.00
_cell.angle_gamma   90.00
#
_symmetry.space_group_name_H-M   'P 1'
#
loop_
_entity.id
_entity.type
_entity.pdbx_description
1 polymer ?
#
loop_
_entity_poly.entity_id
_entity_poly.type
_entity_poly.pdbx_seq_one_letter_code
_entity_poly.pdbx_strand_id
1 'polypeptide(L)'
;MSKYIHPATVEAALRVASSLLPDDYREVTEGHGHDPLNALIVGVHNSDSVYFEVPNGEIAGMAGVHNGGQIWMLCTPAIYEYPHTFAREAKRYVNARTEKLLWNIVDKRNKVHIKLLRFLGFKFLREFPYGPNNLSFIEFCRVQS
;
A
#
# COMPACT_ATOMS: atom_id res chain seq x y z
N MET A 1 -14.09 14.85 -6.24
CA MET A 1 -13.85 13.41 -6.41
C MET A 1 -12.75 13.17 -7.43
N SER A 2 -11.84 12.25 -7.13
CA SER A 2 -10.73 11.98 -8.04
C SER A 2 -11.16 11.04 -9.16
N LYS A 3 -10.74 11.36 -10.39
CA LYS A 3 -10.93 10.45 -11.53
C LYS A 3 -9.91 9.31 -11.56
N TYR A 4 -8.93 9.34 -10.66
CA TYR A 4 -7.86 8.34 -10.60
C TYR A 4 -8.00 7.35 -9.45
N ILE A 5 -8.94 7.58 -8.53
CA ILE A 5 -9.18 6.68 -7.39
C ILE A 5 -10.53 5.99 -7.61
N HIS A 6 -10.50 4.66 -7.64
CA HIS A 6 -11.69 3.84 -7.91
C HIS A 6 -11.86 2.77 -6.85
N PRO A 7 -13.11 2.33 -6.56
CA PRO A 7 -13.31 1.19 -5.66
C PRO A 7 -12.53 -0.04 -6.13
N ALA A 8 -11.92 -0.76 -5.22
CA ALA A 8 -11.12 -1.92 -5.56
C ALA A 8 -11.99 -3.05 -6.14
N THR A 9 -11.41 -3.79 -7.09
CA THR A 9 -12.07 -4.93 -7.74
C THR A 9 -11.11 -6.11 -7.79
N VAL A 10 -11.65 -7.32 -7.94
CA VAL A 10 -10.83 -8.53 -8.12
C VAL A 10 -10.01 -8.43 -9.41
N GLU A 11 -10.57 -7.83 -10.47
CA GLU A 11 -9.83 -7.63 -11.71
C GLU A 11 -8.60 -6.73 -11.49
N ALA A 12 -8.74 -5.64 -10.75
CA ALA A 12 -7.62 -4.78 -10.41
C ALA A 12 -6.57 -5.57 -9.59
N ALA A 13 -7.01 -6.40 -8.65
CA ALA A 13 -6.11 -7.23 -7.85
C ALA A 13 -5.28 -8.18 -8.73
N LEU A 14 -5.91 -8.80 -9.73
CA LEU A 14 -5.20 -9.67 -10.68
C LEU A 14 -4.11 -8.91 -11.43
N ARG A 15 -4.41 -7.71 -11.89
CA ARG A 15 -3.45 -6.87 -12.63
C ARG A 15 -2.29 -6.42 -11.73
N VAL A 16 -2.59 -5.96 -10.53
CA VAL A 16 -1.55 -5.50 -9.60
C VAL A 16 -0.68 -6.67 -9.15
N ALA A 17 -1.27 -7.81 -8.82
CA ALA A 17 -0.51 -8.98 -8.39
C ALA A 17 0.49 -9.46 -9.45
N SER A 18 0.14 -9.33 -10.74
CA SER A 18 1.00 -9.79 -11.83
C SER A 18 2.14 -8.81 -12.17
N SER A 19 2.15 -7.62 -11.59
CA SER A 19 3.11 -6.56 -11.92
C SER A 19 3.61 -5.81 -10.71
N LEU A 20 3.69 -6.45 -9.54
CA LEU A 20 4.17 -5.78 -8.33
C LEU A 20 5.60 -5.27 -8.47
N LEU A 21 5.88 -4.14 -7.83
CA LEU A 21 7.26 -3.70 -7.62
C LEU A 21 8.04 -4.81 -6.91
N PRO A 22 9.33 -5.01 -7.26
CA PRO A 22 10.15 -6.05 -6.63
C PRO A 22 10.18 -5.99 -5.11
N ASP A 23 10.28 -4.79 -4.54
CA ASP A 23 10.32 -4.62 -3.09
C ASP A 23 8.99 -4.99 -2.43
N ASP A 24 7.86 -4.64 -3.06
CA ASP A 24 6.54 -5.03 -2.58
C ASP A 24 6.35 -6.54 -2.67
N TYR A 25 6.79 -7.14 -3.77
CA TYR A 25 6.73 -8.59 -3.94
C TYR A 25 7.51 -9.32 -2.84
N ARG A 26 8.73 -8.86 -2.55
CA ARG A 26 9.54 -9.46 -1.49
C ARG A 26 8.92 -9.27 -0.11
N GLU A 27 8.34 -8.10 0.15
CA GLU A 27 7.70 -7.88 1.44
C GLU A 27 6.54 -8.84 1.66
N VAL A 28 5.68 -9.02 0.66
CA VAL A 28 4.53 -9.91 0.76
C VAL A 28 4.96 -11.37 0.88
N THR A 29 5.89 -11.81 0.03
CA THR A 29 6.29 -13.22 -0.03
C THR A 29 7.28 -13.62 1.05
N GLU A 30 8.39 -12.91 1.17
CA GLU A 30 9.44 -13.21 2.13
C GLU A 30 9.16 -12.64 3.51
N GLY A 31 8.59 -11.44 3.55
CA GLY A 31 8.31 -10.75 4.81
C GLY A 31 7.11 -11.32 5.54
N HIS A 32 5.99 -11.43 4.86
CA HIS A 32 4.73 -11.92 5.45
C HIS A 32 4.48 -13.41 5.20
N GLY A 33 5.15 -14.02 4.23
CA GLY A 33 4.92 -15.41 3.87
C GLY A 33 3.60 -15.62 3.13
N HIS A 34 3.11 -14.62 2.41
CA HIS A 34 1.83 -14.68 1.70
C HIS A 34 2.02 -14.75 0.20
N ASP A 35 0.99 -15.28 -0.49
CA ASP A 35 0.88 -15.17 -1.93
C ASP A 35 0.31 -13.78 -2.28
N PRO A 36 0.92 -13.01 -3.20
CA PRO A 36 0.47 -11.66 -3.50
C PRO A 36 -0.98 -11.55 -3.96
N LEU A 37 -1.44 -12.45 -4.83
CA LEU A 37 -2.83 -12.40 -5.28
C LEU A 37 -3.80 -12.67 -4.15
N ASN A 38 -3.52 -13.67 -3.32
CA ASN A 38 -4.37 -13.97 -2.17
C ASN A 38 -4.42 -12.81 -1.19
N ALA A 39 -3.28 -12.17 -0.93
CA ALA A 39 -3.22 -11.00 -0.04
C ALA A 39 -4.08 -9.86 -0.56
N LEU A 40 -4.02 -9.58 -1.88
CA LEU A 40 -4.82 -8.52 -2.48
C LEU A 40 -6.32 -8.86 -2.47
N ILE A 41 -6.69 -10.10 -2.76
CA ILE A 41 -8.10 -10.52 -2.74
C ILE A 41 -8.67 -10.39 -1.31
N VAL A 42 -7.91 -10.81 -0.30
CA VAL A 42 -8.30 -10.61 1.10
C VAL A 42 -8.51 -9.13 1.38
N GLY A 43 -7.59 -8.27 0.91
CA GLY A 43 -7.71 -6.83 1.06
C GLY A 43 -8.99 -6.28 0.42
N VAL A 44 -9.31 -6.73 -0.79
CA VAL A 44 -10.52 -6.28 -1.50
C VAL A 44 -11.78 -6.63 -0.71
N HIS A 45 -11.84 -7.83 -0.15
CA HIS A 45 -13.05 -8.29 0.54
C HIS A 45 -13.16 -7.84 1.99
N ASN A 46 -12.03 -7.62 2.68
CA ASN A 46 -12.01 -7.41 4.12
C ASN A 46 -11.61 -6.00 4.54
N SER A 47 -11.37 -5.10 3.60
CA SER A 47 -11.02 -3.72 3.90
C SER A 47 -11.79 -2.76 3.00
N ASP A 48 -11.83 -1.49 3.40
CA ASP A 48 -12.31 -0.41 2.54
C ASP A 48 -11.14 -0.06 1.62
N SER A 49 -11.23 -0.48 0.36
CA SER A 49 -10.10 -0.50 -0.55
C SER A 49 -10.38 0.15 -1.89
N VAL A 50 -9.31 0.64 -2.50
CA VAL A 50 -9.34 1.36 -3.78
C VAL A 50 -8.19 0.89 -4.66
N TYR A 51 -8.28 1.19 -5.97
CA TYR A 51 -7.12 1.15 -6.84
C TYR A 51 -6.85 2.54 -7.43
N PHE A 52 -5.59 2.79 -7.76
CA PHE A 52 -5.14 4.06 -8.32
C PHE A 52 -4.83 3.89 -9.80
N GLU A 53 -5.51 4.66 -10.64
CA GLU A 53 -5.25 4.71 -12.07
C GLU A 53 -4.33 5.89 -12.37
N VAL A 54 -3.52 5.79 -13.41
CA VAL A 54 -2.68 6.89 -13.89
C VAL A 54 -3.12 7.30 -15.31
N PRO A 55 -2.64 8.45 -15.82
CA PRO A 55 -3.19 9.02 -17.07
C PRO A 55 -3.23 8.11 -18.28
N ASN A 56 -2.32 7.12 -18.39
CA ASN A 56 -2.34 6.19 -19.52
C ASN A 56 -3.33 5.02 -19.33
N GLY A 57 -4.11 5.01 -18.25
CA GLY A 57 -5.07 3.95 -17.97
C GLY A 57 -4.52 2.75 -17.22
N GLU A 58 -3.22 2.73 -16.93
CA GLU A 58 -2.63 1.66 -16.13
C GLU A 58 -2.99 1.79 -14.66
N ILE A 59 -2.97 0.67 -13.95
CA ILE A 59 -3.19 0.66 -12.50
C ILE A 59 -1.84 0.76 -11.81
N ALA A 60 -1.63 1.83 -11.04
CA ALA A 60 -0.37 2.10 -10.36
C ALA A 60 -0.29 1.44 -9.00
N GLY A 61 -1.41 1.06 -8.41
CA GLY A 61 -1.42 0.41 -7.12
C GLY A 61 -2.80 0.24 -6.54
N MET A 62 -2.84 -0.43 -5.41
CA MET A 62 -4.05 -0.62 -4.62
C MET A 62 -3.74 -0.31 -3.17
N ALA A 63 -4.75 0.18 -2.45
CA ALA A 63 -4.65 0.46 -1.03
C ALA A 63 -5.95 0.15 -0.34
N GLY A 64 -5.88 -0.08 0.97
CA GLY A 64 -7.08 -0.29 1.75
C GLY A 64 -6.82 -0.08 3.23
N VAL A 65 -7.92 0.06 3.99
CA VAL A 65 -7.85 0.21 5.43
C VAL A 65 -8.82 -0.78 6.06
N HIS A 66 -8.27 -1.68 6.87
CA HIS A 66 -9.07 -2.62 7.67
C HIS A 66 -9.66 -1.92 8.89
N ASN A 67 -10.68 -2.51 9.49
CA ASN A 67 -11.21 -2.03 10.77
C ASN A 67 -10.05 -1.89 11.77
N GLY A 68 -10.03 -0.77 12.51
CA GLY A 68 -8.95 -0.48 13.43
C GLY A 68 -7.82 0.32 12.83
N GLY A 69 -7.91 0.71 11.55
CA GLY A 69 -6.95 1.64 10.95
C GLY A 69 -5.72 1.00 10.32
N GLN A 70 -5.69 -0.31 10.17
CA GLN A 70 -4.56 -0.97 9.52
C GLN A 70 -4.58 -0.70 8.01
N ILE A 71 -3.67 0.15 7.55
CA ILE A 71 -3.58 0.57 6.16
C ILE A 71 -2.56 -0.29 5.41
N TRP A 72 -2.88 -0.63 4.15
CA TRP A 72 -1.96 -1.35 3.28
C TRP A 72 -1.94 -0.71 1.90
N MET A 73 -0.83 -0.90 1.18
CA MET A 73 -0.68 -0.40 -0.19
C MET A 73 0.34 -1.26 -0.92
N LEU A 74 0.01 -1.66 -2.15
CA LEU A 74 0.92 -2.39 -3.03
C LEU A 74 0.91 -1.69 -4.39
N CYS A 75 2.09 -1.53 -4.99
CA CYS A 75 2.27 -0.71 -6.19
C CYS A 75 2.86 -1.49 -7.36
N THR A 76 2.73 -0.90 -8.54
CA THR A 76 3.29 -1.41 -9.80
C THR A 76 4.30 -0.41 -10.35
N PRO A 77 5.10 -0.79 -11.37
CA PRO A 77 6.04 0.14 -12.00
C PRO A 77 5.40 1.38 -12.63
N ALA A 78 4.08 1.40 -12.82
CA ALA A 78 3.40 2.58 -13.36
C ALA A 78 3.59 3.83 -12.47
N ILE A 79 3.94 3.67 -11.20
CA ILE A 79 4.26 4.82 -10.34
C ILE A 79 5.47 5.60 -10.84
N TYR A 80 6.38 4.95 -11.58
CA TYR A 80 7.58 5.62 -12.09
C TYR A 80 7.30 6.44 -13.35
N GLU A 81 6.25 6.10 -14.09
CA GLU A 81 5.85 6.85 -15.29
C GLU A 81 5.07 8.12 -14.94
N TYR A 82 4.29 8.07 -13.88
CA TYR A 82 3.46 9.20 -13.44
C TYR A 82 3.61 9.43 -11.93
N PRO A 83 4.83 9.73 -11.47
CA PRO A 83 5.08 9.82 -10.03
C PRO A 83 4.31 10.94 -9.33
N HIS A 84 4.13 12.07 -10.01
CA HIS A 84 3.39 13.20 -9.41
C HIS A 84 1.90 12.90 -9.28
N THR A 85 1.30 12.30 -10.31
CA THR A 85 -0.11 11.91 -10.26
C THR A 85 -0.33 10.90 -9.15
N PHE A 86 0.49 9.84 -9.11
CA PHE A 86 0.35 8.81 -8.10
C PHE A 86 0.52 9.36 -6.68
N ALA A 87 1.58 10.11 -6.45
CA ALA A 87 1.87 10.66 -5.11
C ALA A 87 0.75 11.58 -4.63
N ARG A 88 0.24 12.44 -5.52
CA ARG A 88 -0.87 13.35 -5.20
C ARG A 88 -2.14 12.58 -4.83
N GLU A 89 -2.47 11.55 -5.61
CA GLU A 89 -3.69 10.77 -5.36
C GLU A 89 -3.56 9.90 -4.12
N ALA A 90 -2.39 9.32 -3.86
CA ALA A 90 -2.13 8.57 -2.63
C ALA A 90 -2.29 9.47 -1.40
N LYS A 91 -1.76 10.69 -1.47
CA LYS A 91 -1.90 11.67 -0.38
C LYS A 91 -3.35 12.08 -0.19
N ARG A 92 -4.09 12.28 -1.28
CA ARG A 92 -5.52 12.59 -1.22
C ARG A 92 -6.28 11.47 -0.51
N TYR A 93 -5.98 10.22 -0.85
CA TYR A 93 -6.61 9.06 -0.24
C TYR A 93 -6.37 9.03 1.28
N VAL A 94 -5.12 9.16 1.68
CA VAL A 94 -4.75 9.12 3.11
C VAL A 94 -5.37 10.28 3.87
N ASN A 95 -5.33 11.50 3.30
CA ASN A 95 -5.89 12.68 3.95
C ASN A 95 -7.41 12.60 4.12
N ALA A 96 -8.09 11.87 3.24
CA ALA A 96 -9.54 11.73 3.30
C ALA A 96 -10.01 10.64 4.27
N ARG A 97 -9.11 9.82 4.80
CA ARG A 97 -9.49 8.77 5.73
C ARG A 97 -9.94 9.36 7.07
N THR A 98 -10.96 8.73 7.66
CA THR A 98 -11.61 9.22 8.88
C THR A 98 -11.20 8.46 10.14
N GLU A 99 -10.40 7.42 10.01
CA GLU A 99 -9.85 6.73 11.19
C GLU A 99 -8.99 7.68 12.01
N LYS A 100 -9.01 7.55 13.33
CA LYS A 100 -8.18 8.40 14.20
C LYS A 100 -6.70 8.09 14.08
N LEU A 101 -6.37 6.85 13.75
CA LEU A 101 -5.00 6.37 13.60
C LEU A 101 -4.92 5.42 12.42
N LEU A 102 -3.98 5.69 11.52
CA LEU A 102 -3.60 4.75 10.46
C LEU A 102 -2.25 4.15 10.85
N TRP A 103 -2.08 2.84 10.69
CA TRP A 103 -0.87 2.15 11.13
C TRP A 103 -0.64 0.88 10.33
N ASN A 104 0.59 0.44 10.29
CA ASN A 104 1.00 -0.89 9.82
C ASN A 104 2.50 -1.05 10.05
N ILE A 105 3.07 -2.07 9.43
CA ILE A 105 4.50 -2.35 9.44
C ILE A 105 5.00 -2.43 8.00
N VAL A 106 6.27 -2.11 7.80
CA VAL A 106 6.91 -2.13 6.48
C VAL A 106 8.25 -2.85 6.59
N ASP A 107 8.56 -3.69 5.59
CA ASP A 107 9.85 -4.36 5.49
C ASP A 107 10.94 -3.30 5.34
N LYS A 108 11.95 -3.35 6.20
CA LYS A 108 13.06 -2.38 6.19
C LYS A 108 13.76 -2.30 4.84
N ARG A 109 13.73 -3.37 4.06
CA ARG A 109 14.34 -3.43 2.72
C ARG A 109 13.52 -2.69 1.67
N ASN A 110 12.23 -2.42 1.95
CA ASN A 110 11.32 -1.79 0.98
C ASN A 110 11.49 -0.27 0.97
N LYS A 111 12.59 0.19 0.36
CA LYS A 111 12.97 1.60 0.35
C LYS A 111 11.97 2.48 -0.38
N VAL A 112 11.39 1.99 -1.46
CA VAL A 112 10.39 2.74 -2.23
C VAL A 112 9.17 3.04 -1.36
N HIS A 113 8.67 2.03 -0.66
CA HIS A 113 7.50 2.19 0.21
C HIS A 113 7.80 3.10 1.41
N ILE A 114 8.97 2.96 2.00
CA ILE A 114 9.39 3.81 3.13
C ILE A 114 9.43 5.28 2.69
N LYS A 115 9.97 5.56 1.49
CA LYS A 115 10.00 6.92 0.96
C LYS A 115 8.60 7.48 0.74
N LEU A 116 7.70 6.65 0.21
CA LEU A 116 6.30 7.03 0.02
C LEU A 116 5.62 7.33 1.35
N LEU A 117 5.81 6.48 2.35
CA LEU A 117 5.23 6.68 3.68
C LEU A 117 5.68 8.01 4.32
N ARG A 118 6.96 8.36 4.17
CA ARG A 118 7.44 9.67 4.64
C ARG A 118 6.73 10.82 3.94
N PHE A 119 6.61 10.74 2.64
CA PHE A 119 5.89 11.75 1.86
C PHE A 119 4.44 11.88 2.32
N LEU A 120 3.79 10.75 2.65
CA LEU A 120 2.40 10.73 3.11
C LEU A 120 2.22 11.18 4.56
N GLY A 121 3.31 11.50 5.26
CA GLY A 121 3.22 12.04 6.61
C GLY A 121 3.21 11.00 7.72
N PHE A 122 3.58 9.75 7.43
CA PHE A 122 3.69 8.74 8.46
C PHE A 122 4.96 8.88 9.26
N LYS A 123 4.90 8.51 10.54
CA LYS A 123 6.05 8.46 11.45
C LYS A 123 6.45 7.01 11.68
N PHE A 124 7.76 6.80 11.79
CA PHE A 124 8.33 5.48 12.05
C PHE A 124 8.61 5.36 13.54
N LEU A 125 8.19 4.25 14.14
CA LEU A 125 8.24 4.06 15.59
C LEU A 125 9.37 3.14 15.98
N ARG A 126 9.23 1.83 15.78
CA ARG A 126 10.22 0.85 16.23
C ARG A 126 10.51 -0.17 15.14
N GLU A 127 11.66 -0.78 15.23
CA GLU A 127 12.09 -1.86 14.35
C GLU A 127 12.08 -3.17 15.14
N PHE A 128 11.65 -4.24 14.49
CA PHE A 128 11.56 -5.55 15.16
C PHE A 128 11.58 -6.68 14.12
N PRO A 129 12.00 -7.90 14.53
CA PRO A 129 11.93 -9.05 13.63
C PRO A 129 10.49 -9.53 13.46
N TYR A 130 10.14 -9.92 12.25
CA TYR A 130 8.76 -10.30 11.93
C TYR A 130 8.72 -11.34 10.82
N GLY A 131 7.64 -12.15 10.83
CA GLY A 131 7.32 -13.09 9.76
C GLY A 131 8.13 -14.37 9.80
N PRO A 132 7.89 -15.26 8.81
CA PRO A 132 8.49 -16.60 8.81
C PRO A 132 10.01 -16.59 8.66
N ASN A 133 10.59 -15.51 8.15
CA ASN A 133 12.03 -15.39 7.93
C ASN A 133 12.71 -14.43 8.92
N ASN A 134 12.01 -13.96 9.96
CA ASN A 134 12.55 -13.04 10.95
C ASN A 134 13.21 -11.80 10.35
N LEU A 135 12.61 -11.23 9.31
CA LEU A 135 13.14 -10.04 8.66
C LEU A 135 12.83 -8.80 9.49
N SER A 136 13.68 -7.78 9.38
CA SER A 136 13.44 -6.51 10.10
C SER A 136 12.29 -5.74 9.46
N PHE A 137 11.29 -5.42 10.28
CA PHE A 137 10.16 -4.58 9.91
C PHE A 137 10.15 -3.34 10.78
N ILE A 138 9.58 -2.26 10.24
CA ILE A 138 9.45 -0.98 10.95
C ILE A 138 7.97 -0.67 11.12
N GLU A 139 7.57 -0.40 12.36
CA GLU A 139 6.20 0.04 12.65
C GLU A 139 6.04 1.50 12.27
N PHE A 140 4.93 1.83 11.63
CA PHE A 140 4.64 3.22 11.27
C PHE A 140 3.21 3.59 11.60
N CYS A 141 2.96 4.86 11.81
CA CYS A 141 1.61 5.35 12.06
C CYS A 141 1.46 6.80 11.62
N ARG A 142 0.19 7.19 11.45
CA ARG A 142 -0.18 8.59 11.21
C ARG A 142 -1.43 8.87 12.02
N VAL A 143 -1.34 9.86 12.90
CA VAL A 143 -2.49 10.33 13.66
C VAL A 143 -3.30 11.24 12.73
N GLN A 144 -4.59 10.93 12.59
CA GLN A 144 -5.50 11.72 11.76
C GLN A 144 -6.21 12.76 12.62
N SER A 145 -6.32 13.93 12.13
CA SER A 145 -7.00 15.02 12.85
C SER A 145 -8.46 15.18 12.45
#